data_5ad041c211aaaeeb6fc3575736c9f870
#
_entry.id   5ad041c211aaaeeb6fc3575736c9f870
#
_cell.length_a   1.000
_cell.length_b   1.000
_cell.length_c   1.000
_cell.angle_alpha   90.00
_cell.angle_beta   90.00
_cell.angle_gamma   90.00
#
_symmetry.space_group_name_H-M   'P 1'
#
loop_
_entity.id
_entity.type
_entity.pdbx_description
1 polymer ?
#
loop_
_entity_poly.entity_id
_entity_poly.type
_entity_poly.pdbx_seq_one_letter_code
_entity_poly.pdbx_strand_id
1 'polypeptide(L)'
;MAYRIGFGIDFHQLVEGRPFWLGGVNINHYKGALGHSDADVLLHAICDALLGAACLGDIGIHFPNTAEEYKNIDSKILLQKTWELIAAKQYTVVNIDTTVCLEAPKIMAHALKMRINIADVLHINIDDVSIKATTTEKMGFAGREEGLVAYATVLLERK
;
A
#
# COMPACT_ATOMS: atom_id res chain seq x y z
N MET A 1 20.78 -14.63 -11.78
CA MET A 1 19.63 -14.03 -11.11
C MET A 1 19.99 -12.63 -10.66
N ALA A 2 19.17 -11.65 -10.93
CA ALA A 2 19.37 -10.26 -10.48
C ALA A 2 18.22 -9.86 -9.56
N TYR A 3 18.54 -9.56 -8.31
CA TYR A 3 17.57 -9.08 -7.32
C TYR A 3 17.53 -7.57 -7.30
N ARG A 4 16.35 -7.01 -7.01
CA ARG A 4 16.10 -5.58 -6.86
C ARG A 4 15.32 -5.33 -5.57
N ILE A 5 15.76 -4.35 -4.81
CA ILE A 5 15.07 -3.89 -3.60
C ILE A 5 14.34 -2.60 -3.95
N GLY A 6 13.10 -2.46 -3.51
CA GLY A 6 12.35 -1.22 -3.57
C GLY A 6 11.83 -0.84 -2.18
N PHE A 7 11.75 0.46 -1.94
CA PHE A 7 11.17 1.04 -0.75
C PHE A 7 10.09 2.04 -1.15
N GLY A 8 8.94 1.95 -0.52
CA GLY A 8 7.82 2.86 -0.71
C GLY A 8 7.34 3.40 0.62
N ILE A 9 6.86 4.63 0.59
CA ILE A 9 6.25 5.31 1.72
C ILE A 9 5.08 6.14 1.23
N ASP A 10 3.96 6.09 1.95
CA ASP A 10 2.80 6.92 1.66
C ASP A 10 2.15 7.44 2.94
N PHE A 11 1.59 8.65 2.86
CA PHE A 11 0.97 9.37 3.95
C PHE A 11 -0.42 9.82 3.54
N HIS A 12 -1.41 9.62 4.42
CA HIS A 12 -2.74 10.18 4.22
C HIS A 12 -3.25 10.84 5.50
N GLN A 13 -3.93 11.97 5.32
CA GLN A 13 -4.70 12.60 6.38
C GLN A 13 -5.90 11.73 6.74
N LEU A 14 -6.25 11.65 8.02
CA LEU A 14 -7.47 11.03 8.51
C LEU A 14 -8.56 12.07 8.74
N VAL A 15 -9.74 11.86 8.14
CA VAL A 15 -10.89 12.75 8.26
C VAL A 15 -12.15 11.95 8.62
N GLU A 16 -13.06 12.58 9.33
CA GLU A 16 -14.33 11.97 9.71
C GLU A 16 -15.24 11.72 8.50
N GLY A 17 -16.06 10.66 8.58
CA GLY A 17 -17.10 10.38 7.60
C GLY A 17 -16.61 9.75 6.28
N ARG A 18 -15.32 9.46 6.13
CA ARG A 18 -14.80 8.69 4.99
C ARG A 18 -14.66 7.21 5.34
N PRO A 19 -14.89 6.30 4.37
CA PRO A 19 -14.55 4.89 4.55
C PRO A 19 -13.05 4.74 4.80
N PHE A 20 -12.68 3.81 5.68
CA PHE A 20 -11.28 3.50 5.96
C PHE A 20 -10.86 2.22 5.24
N TRP A 21 -10.16 2.39 4.11
CA TRP A 21 -9.59 1.30 3.32
C TRP A 21 -8.13 1.09 3.67
N LEU A 22 -7.73 -0.17 3.90
CA LEU A 22 -6.34 -0.54 4.16
C LEU A 22 -6.08 -1.97 3.69
N GLY A 23 -5.08 -2.16 2.83
CA GLY A 23 -4.77 -3.45 2.23
C GLY A 23 -5.95 -4.05 1.45
N GLY A 24 -6.78 -3.22 0.84
CA GLY A 24 -8.00 -3.63 0.14
C GLY A 24 -9.13 -4.10 1.06
N VAL A 25 -9.07 -3.79 2.36
CA VAL A 25 -10.09 -4.11 3.35
C VAL A 25 -10.74 -2.85 3.87
N ASN A 26 -12.07 -2.79 3.84
CA ASN A 26 -12.82 -1.72 4.48
C ASN A 26 -12.92 -2.02 6.00
N ILE A 27 -12.31 -1.18 6.80
CA ILE A 27 -12.27 -1.31 8.27
C ILE A 27 -13.27 -0.35 8.87
N ASN A 28 -14.14 -0.85 9.75
CA ASN A 28 -15.11 -0.01 10.44
C ASN A 28 -14.40 0.94 11.41
N HIS A 29 -14.38 2.23 11.07
CA HIS A 29 -13.81 3.30 11.88
C HIS A 29 -14.50 4.63 11.55
N TYR A 30 -14.55 5.56 12.50
CA TYR A 30 -15.23 6.85 12.31
C TYR A 30 -14.46 7.84 11.43
N LYS A 31 -13.15 7.61 11.25
CA LYS A 31 -12.29 8.33 10.30
C LYS A 31 -11.84 7.41 9.18
N GLY A 32 -11.65 7.96 8.01
CA GLY A 32 -10.99 7.32 6.88
C GLY A 32 -9.94 8.20 6.24
N ALA A 33 -9.10 7.61 5.41
CA ALA A 33 -8.03 8.34 4.74
C ALA A 33 -8.58 9.28 3.64
N LEU A 34 -8.03 10.48 3.56
CA LEU A 34 -8.36 11.48 2.55
C LEU A 34 -7.42 11.34 1.35
N GLY A 35 -7.98 11.12 0.17
CA GLY A 35 -7.22 11.03 -1.07
C GLY A 35 -8.12 11.04 -2.30
N HIS A 36 -7.50 11.01 -3.48
CA HIS A 36 -8.19 11.02 -4.78
C HIS A 36 -8.85 9.66 -5.09
N SER A 37 -8.16 8.56 -4.76
CA SER A 37 -8.67 7.18 -4.82
C SER A 37 -9.44 6.81 -3.54
N ASP A 38 -9.53 5.52 -3.22
CA ASP A 38 -9.97 5.03 -1.91
C ASP A 38 -8.98 5.35 -0.77
N ALA A 39 -7.83 5.94 -1.11
CA ALA A 39 -6.76 6.37 -0.21
C ALA A 39 -6.17 5.23 0.66
N ASP A 40 -6.05 4.04 0.09
CA ASP A 40 -5.39 2.91 0.73
C ASP A 40 -3.87 3.11 0.79
N VAL A 41 -3.42 3.69 1.88
CA VAL A 41 -2.01 4.06 2.09
C VAL A 41 -1.06 2.86 2.01
N LEU A 42 -1.52 1.67 2.39
CA LEU A 42 -0.69 0.45 2.35
C LEU A 42 -0.46 -0.01 0.92
N LEU A 43 -1.52 -0.07 0.11
CA LEU A 43 -1.40 -0.46 -1.30
C LEU A 43 -0.61 0.57 -2.09
N HIS A 44 -0.73 1.87 -1.80
CA HIS A 44 0.07 2.92 -2.44
C HIS A 44 1.56 2.79 -2.11
N ALA A 45 1.92 2.54 -0.85
CA ALA A 45 3.31 2.31 -0.46
C ALA A 45 3.90 1.07 -1.15
N ILE A 46 3.11 0.00 -1.30
CA ILE A 46 3.54 -1.20 -2.03
C ILE A 46 3.74 -0.89 -3.52
N CYS A 47 2.83 -0.13 -4.16
CA CYS A 47 2.99 0.29 -5.55
C CYS A 47 4.31 1.06 -5.75
N ASP A 48 4.59 2.04 -4.88
CA ASP A 48 5.83 2.82 -4.95
C ASP A 48 7.08 1.95 -4.76
N ALA A 49 7.04 1.00 -3.83
CA ALA A 49 8.14 0.06 -3.63
C ALA A 49 8.41 -0.79 -4.88
N LEU A 50 7.35 -1.32 -5.52
CA LEU A 50 7.44 -2.12 -6.74
C LEU A 50 7.98 -1.31 -7.91
N LEU A 51 7.43 -0.12 -8.14
CA LEU A 51 7.87 0.79 -9.22
C LEU A 51 9.32 1.23 -9.02
N GLY A 52 9.70 1.59 -7.79
CA GLY A 52 11.06 1.98 -7.44
C GLY A 52 12.06 0.86 -7.67
N ALA A 53 11.75 -0.39 -7.26
CA ALA A 53 12.59 -1.56 -7.50
C ALA A 53 12.84 -1.82 -8.99
N ALA A 54 11.82 -1.59 -9.83
CA ALA A 54 11.89 -1.74 -11.28
C ALA A 54 12.47 -0.51 -12.02
N CYS A 55 12.86 0.54 -11.29
CA CYS A 55 13.30 1.84 -11.84
C CYS A 55 12.27 2.48 -12.77
N LEU A 56 11.00 2.47 -12.37
CA LEU A 56 9.86 3.02 -13.12
C LEU A 56 9.32 4.33 -12.53
N GLY A 57 9.98 4.89 -11.51
CA GLY A 57 9.53 6.09 -10.81
C GLY A 57 8.53 5.77 -9.70
N ASP A 58 7.49 6.56 -9.56
CA ASP A 58 6.50 6.49 -8.50
C ASP A 58 5.07 6.35 -9.04
N ILE A 59 4.12 6.14 -8.13
CA ILE A 59 2.70 5.95 -8.44
C ILE A 59 2.10 7.19 -9.13
N GLY A 60 2.56 8.40 -8.82
CA GLY A 60 2.05 9.64 -9.39
C GLY A 60 2.38 9.81 -10.87
N ILE A 61 3.49 9.23 -11.34
CA ILE A 61 3.87 9.23 -12.76
C ILE A 61 2.89 8.38 -13.58
N HIS A 62 2.50 7.21 -13.05
CA HIS A 62 1.67 6.24 -13.77
C HIS A 62 0.17 6.47 -13.57
N PHE A 63 -0.24 6.98 -12.42
CA PHE A 63 -1.64 7.17 -12.03
C PHE A 63 -1.84 8.56 -11.43
N PRO A 64 -1.74 9.63 -12.26
CA PRO A 64 -1.83 11.00 -11.76
C PRO A 64 -3.18 11.28 -11.10
N ASN A 65 -3.14 11.91 -9.93
CA ASN A 65 -4.33 12.28 -9.17
C ASN A 65 -5.19 13.39 -9.84
N THR A 66 -4.71 13.93 -10.96
CA THR A 66 -5.46 14.87 -11.82
C THR A 66 -6.34 14.16 -12.85
N ALA A 67 -6.15 12.85 -13.06
CA ALA A 67 -6.93 12.09 -14.02
C ALA A 67 -8.24 11.60 -13.40
N GLU A 68 -9.37 11.97 -14.03
CA GLU A 68 -10.72 11.65 -13.53
C GLU A 68 -10.96 10.12 -13.46
N GLU A 69 -10.29 9.34 -14.31
CA GLU A 69 -10.38 7.86 -14.33
C GLU A 69 -9.91 7.19 -13.04
N TYR A 70 -9.07 7.87 -12.23
CA TYR A 70 -8.55 7.34 -10.96
C TYR A 70 -9.29 7.87 -9.74
N LYS A 71 -10.31 8.70 -9.95
CA LYS A 71 -11.11 9.25 -8.86
C LYS A 71 -11.95 8.15 -8.20
N ASN A 72 -11.80 8.01 -6.88
CA ASN A 72 -12.46 6.98 -6.07
C ASN A 72 -12.16 5.53 -6.52
N ILE A 73 -11.08 5.33 -7.29
CA ILE A 73 -10.70 4.00 -7.75
C ILE A 73 -10.30 3.10 -6.56
N ASP A 74 -10.61 1.82 -6.66
CA ASP A 74 -10.09 0.77 -5.76
C ASP A 74 -8.59 0.62 -5.98
N SER A 75 -7.79 0.85 -4.94
CA SER A 75 -6.32 0.78 -5.03
C SER A 75 -5.78 -0.61 -5.35
N LYS A 76 -6.59 -1.66 -5.24
CA LYS A 76 -6.22 -2.99 -5.76
C LYS A 76 -6.05 -2.96 -7.28
N ILE A 77 -6.83 -2.13 -7.99
CA ILE A 77 -6.66 -1.93 -9.43
C ILE A 77 -5.33 -1.22 -9.74
N LEU A 78 -4.94 -0.24 -8.92
CA LEU A 78 -3.63 0.42 -9.06
C LEU A 78 -2.49 -0.58 -8.81
N LEU A 79 -2.62 -1.43 -7.80
CA LEU A 79 -1.66 -2.48 -7.50
C LEU A 79 -1.56 -3.51 -8.65
N GLN A 80 -2.70 -3.91 -9.23
CA GLN A 80 -2.75 -4.81 -10.38
C GLN A 80 -2.01 -4.21 -11.59
N LYS A 81 -2.32 -2.95 -11.93
CA LYS A 81 -1.65 -2.24 -13.03
C LYS A 81 -0.14 -2.08 -12.77
N THR A 82 0.25 -1.82 -11.51
CA THR A 82 1.66 -1.77 -11.11
C THR A 82 2.35 -3.13 -11.31
N TRP A 83 1.69 -4.22 -10.91
CA TRP A 83 2.20 -5.58 -11.15
C TRP A 83 2.39 -5.86 -12.66
N GLU A 84 1.45 -5.46 -13.50
CA GLU A 84 1.57 -5.61 -14.96
C GLU A 84 2.80 -4.87 -15.53
N LEU A 85 3.09 -3.66 -15.02
CA LEU A 85 4.28 -2.89 -15.41
C LEU A 85 5.59 -3.60 -15.05
N ILE A 86 5.70 -4.15 -13.82
CA ILE A 86 6.91 -4.86 -13.41
C ILE A 86 7.04 -6.22 -14.11
N ALA A 87 5.92 -6.91 -14.35
CA ALA A 87 5.90 -8.18 -15.10
C ALA A 87 6.35 -7.99 -16.57
N ALA A 88 5.95 -6.89 -17.22
CA ALA A 88 6.41 -6.53 -18.55
C ALA A 88 7.93 -6.30 -18.61
N LYS A 89 8.56 -5.96 -17.48
CA LYS A 89 10.02 -5.85 -17.32
C LYS A 89 10.68 -7.18 -16.90
N GLN A 90 9.93 -8.28 -16.93
CA GLN A 90 10.38 -9.62 -16.55
C GLN A 90 10.78 -9.75 -15.07
N TYR A 91 10.16 -8.93 -14.18
CA TYR A 91 10.32 -9.08 -12.76
C TYR A 91 9.17 -9.87 -12.15
N THR A 92 9.50 -10.63 -11.10
CA THR A 92 8.55 -11.28 -10.19
C THR A 92 8.81 -10.79 -8.78
N VAL A 93 7.75 -10.72 -7.98
CA VAL A 93 7.85 -10.37 -6.56
C VAL A 93 8.30 -11.60 -5.79
N VAL A 94 9.36 -11.46 -5.00
CA VAL A 94 9.87 -12.52 -4.11
C VAL A 94 9.19 -12.43 -2.75
N ASN A 95 9.20 -11.26 -2.13
CA ASN A 95 8.50 -10.99 -0.88
C ASN A 95 8.24 -9.51 -0.67
N ILE A 96 7.32 -9.21 0.25
CA ILE A 96 6.95 -7.87 0.67
C ILE A 96 6.94 -7.82 2.20
N ASP A 97 7.59 -6.81 2.76
CA ASP A 97 7.51 -6.48 4.18
C ASP A 97 6.97 -5.07 4.36
N THR A 98 5.95 -4.91 5.19
CA THR A 98 5.29 -3.64 5.40
C THR A 98 5.13 -3.29 6.87
N THR A 99 5.05 -1.99 7.15
CA THR A 99 4.68 -1.48 8.47
C THR A 99 3.71 -0.32 8.31
N VAL A 100 2.56 -0.41 8.96
CA VAL A 100 1.59 0.69 9.02
C VAL A 100 1.71 1.36 10.38
N CYS A 101 1.94 2.66 10.37
CA CYS A 101 2.04 3.48 11.57
C CYS A 101 0.76 4.28 11.75
N LEU A 102 -0.03 3.95 12.77
CA LEU A 102 -1.29 4.63 13.10
C LEU A 102 -1.62 4.40 14.58
N GLU A 103 -2.36 5.31 15.19
CA GLU A 103 -2.78 5.19 16.58
C GLU A 103 -4.05 4.33 16.71
N ALA A 104 -5.01 4.55 15.83
CA ALA A 104 -6.29 3.83 15.73
C ALA A 104 -6.78 3.76 14.28
N PRO A 105 -7.58 2.72 13.92
CA PRO A 105 -8.01 1.56 14.70
C PRO A 105 -6.93 0.50 14.86
N LYS A 106 -7.18 -0.55 15.65
CA LYS A 106 -6.33 -1.74 15.70
C LYS A 106 -6.53 -2.57 14.43
N ILE A 107 -5.51 -2.66 13.58
CA ILE A 107 -5.61 -3.25 12.23
C ILE A 107 -5.21 -4.73 12.16
N MET A 108 -4.51 -5.26 13.16
CA MET A 108 -3.95 -6.62 13.07
C MET A 108 -4.99 -7.73 12.97
N ALA A 109 -6.22 -7.51 13.46
CA ALA A 109 -7.33 -8.44 13.26
C ALA A 109 -7.71 -8.61 11.77
N HIS A 110 -7.35 -7.65 10.91
CA HIS A 110 -7.61 -7.66 9.47
C HIS A 110 -6.40 -8.08 8.64
N ALA A 111 -5.23 -8.28 9.26
CA ALA A 111 -3.96 -8.53 8.56
C ALA A 111 -4.01 -9.75 7.62
N LEU A 112 -4.66 -10.84 8.04
CA LEU A 112 -4.82 -12.02 7.19
C LEU A 112 -5.54 -11.70 5.88
N LYS A 113 -6.65 -10.96 5.94
CA LYS A 113 -7.43 -10.59 4.76
C LYS A 113 -6.68 -9.61 3.86
N MET A 114 -5.93 -8.68 4.43
CA MET A 114 -5.05 -7.77 3.67
C MET A 114 -3.95 -8.57 2.93
N ARG A 115 -3.30 -9.51 3.62
CA ARG A 115 -2.27 -10.38 3.02
C ARG A 115 -2.83 -11.18 1.85
N ILE A 116 -4.03 -11.76 2.00
CA ILE A 116 -4.72 -12.49 0.92
C ILE A 116 -4.94 -11.57 -0.27
N ASN A 117 -5.53 -10.38 -0.07
CA ASN A 117 -5.79 -9.44 -1.15
C ASN A 117 -4.51 -9.05 -1.92
N ILE A 118 -3.42 -8.78 -1.19
CA ILE A 118 -2.14 -8.40 -1.79
C ILE A 118 -1.52 -9.57 -2.57
N ALA A 119 -1.50 -10.75 -1.95
CA ALA A 119 -0.94 -11.96 -2.55
C ALA A 119 -1.69 -12.37 -3.83
N ASP A 120 -3.03 -12.29 -3.81
CA ASP A 120 -3.87 -12.62 -4.97
C ASP A 120 -3.60 -11.66 -6.14
N VAL A 121 -3.53 -10.35 -5.89
CA VAL A 121 -3.27 -9.34 -6.93
C VAL A 121 -1.87 -9.50 -7.53
N LEU A 122 -0.88 -9.83 -6.71
CA LEU A 122 0.52 -9.94 -7.14
C LEU A 122 0.92 -11.36 -7.59
N HIS A 123 -0.01 -12.32 -7.51
CA HIS A 123 0.22 -13.74 -7.86
C HIS A 123 1.41 -14.38 -7.12
N ILE A 124 1.50 -14.12 -5.81
CA ILE A 124 2.52 -14.68 -4.90
C ILE A 124 1.86 -15.46 -3.76
N ASN A 125 2.66 -16.19 -2.99
CA ASN A 125 2.14 -16.87 -1.81
C ASN A 125 1.82 -15.87 -0.70
N ILE A 126 0.80 -16.17 0.09
CA ILE A 126 0.43 -15.35 1.25
C ILE A 126 1.58 -15.23 2.27
N ASP A 127 2.44 -16.24 2.35
CA ASP A 127 3.59 -16.26 3.26
C ASP A 127 4.74 -15.35 2.81
N ASP A 128 4.68 -14.84 1.58
CA ASP A 128 5.61 -13.84 1.05
C ASP A 128 5.16 -12.40 1.36
N VAL A 129 4.03 -12.21 2.05
CA VAL A 129 3.49 -10.90 2.42
C VAL A 129 3.47 -10.73 3.93
N SER A 130 4.25 -9.77 4.44
CA SER A 130 4.31 -9.41 5.86
C SER A 130 3.62 -8.07 6.10
N ILE A 131 2.73 -8.00 7.09
CA ILE A 131 2.09 -6.77 7.55
C ILE A 131 2.32 -6.62 9.05
N LYS A 132 2.94 -5.51 9.43
CA LYS A 132 3.18 -5.11 10.81
C LYS A 132 2.47 -3.79 11.08
N ALA A 133 2.14 -3.52 12.32
CA ALA A 133 1.57 -2.26 12.75
C ALA A 133 2.31 -1.72 13.98
N THR A 134 2.42 -0.42 14.05
CA THR A 134 2.98 0.28 15.21
C THR A 134 2.18 1.56 15.48
N THR A 135 2.27 2.06 16.70
CA THR A 135 1.86 3.43 17.05
C THR A 135 3.07 4.33 17.07
N THR A 136 2.87 5.63 17.24
CA THR A 136 3.95 6.60 17.53
C THR A 136 4.02 6.95 19.01
N GLU A 137 3.43 6.12 19.89
CA GLU A 137 3.35 6.41 21.33
C GLU A 137 2.74 7.80 21.60
N LYS A 138 1.65 8.11 20.86
CA LYS A 138 0.93 9.40 20.88
C LYS A 138 1.73 10.62 20.43
N MET A 139 2.89 10.43 19.82
CA MET A 139 3.71 11.52 19.29
C MET A 139 3.35 11.86 17.85
N GLY A 140 3.47 13.13 17.50
CA GLY A 140 3.32 13.62 16.14
C GLY A 140 1.89 13.48 15.57
N PHE A 141 1.76 13.62 14.27
CA PHE A 141 0.48 13.61 13.57
C PHE A 141 -0.25 12.25 13.67
N ALA A 142 0.50 11.15 13.60
CA ALA A 142 -0.08 9.82 13.72
C ALA A 142 -0.60 9.58 15.15
N GLY A 143 0.17 10.01 16.16
CA GLY A 143 -0.23 9.90 17.57
C GLY A 143 -1.43 10.78 17.94
N ARG A 144 -1.65 11.88 17.22
CA ARG A 144 -2.85 12.73 17.36
C ARG A 144 -4.01 12.31 16.46
N GLU A 145 -3.89 11.16 15.75
CA GLU A 145 -4.90 10.65 14.82
C GLU A 145 -5.28 11.66 13.71
N GLU A 146 -4.32 12.48 13.29
CA GLU A 146 -4.45 13.43 12.18
C GLU A 146 -4.15 12.76 10.83
N GLY A 147 -3.41 11.65 10.84
CA GLY A 147 -3.01 10.91 9.66
C GLY A 147 -2.38 9.57 10.00
N LEU A 148 -2.05 8.83 8.96
CA LEU A 148 -1.33 7.57 9.06
C LEU A 148 -0.26 7.51 7.97
N VAL A 149 0.68 6.58 8.14
CA VAL A 149 1.73 6.32 7.16
C VAL A 149 1.95 4.82 7.00
N ALA A 150 2.21 4.40 5.78
CA ALA A 150 2.66 3.05 5.48
C ALA A 150 4.05 3.05 4.86
N TYR A 151 4.82 2.07 5.24
CA TYR A 151 6.14 1.76 4.70
C TYR A 151 6.07 0.39 4.05
N ALA A 152 6.66 0.24 2.87
CA ALA A 152 6.77 -1.04 2.20
C ALA A 152 8.19 -1.25 1.68
N THR A 153 8.69 -2.46 1.84
CA THR A 153 9.92 -2.92 1.22
C THR A 153 9.60 -4.15 0.40
N VAL A 154 10.09 -4.19 -0.83
CA VAL A 154 9.88 -5.33 -1.74
C VAL A 154 11.20 -5.87 -2.23
N LEU A 155 11.25 -7.16 -2.45
CA LEU A 155 12.31 -7.82 -3.19
C LEU A 155 11.74 -8.34 -4.50
N LEU A 156 12.33 -7.92 -5.62
CA LEU A 156 12.04 -8.43 -6.95
C LEU A 156 13.16 -9.34 -7.42
N GLU A 157 12.80 -10.35 -8.22
CA GLU A 157 13.75 -11.18 -8.97
C GLU A 157 13.48 -11.02 -10.47
N ARG A 158 14.53 -10.89 -11.25
CA ARG A 158 14.45 -10.88 -12.71
C ARG A 158 14.58 -12.29 -13.26
N LYS A 159 13.60 -12.71 -14.03
CA LYS A 159 13.60 -13.99 -14.79
C LYS A 159 14.59 -13.95 -15.94
#